data_cb8f6245f22a72b08ab4f1ad0f1ca8a7
#
_entry.id   cb8f6245f22a72b08ab4f1ad0f1ca8a7
#
_cell.length_a   1.000
_cell.length_b   1.000
_cell.length_c   1.000
_cell.angle_alpha   90.00
_cell.angle_beta   90.00
_cell.angle_gamma   90.00
#
_symmetry.space_group_name_H-M   'P 1'
#
loop_
_entity.id
_entity.type
_entity.pdbx_description
1 polymer ?
#
loop_
_entity_poly.entity_id
_entity_poly.type
_entity_poly.pdbx_seq_one_letter_code
_entity_poly.pdbx_strand_id
1 'polypeptide(L)'
;MEQDEPFEERLAAALDDLAIAYRSAPSGEPASEDEDRDPPEASYDVLRTQIGRRFPGLNLYSVALDPLNPAPVLTGVGDALDDLVDVVRDLQGVLWRFANTSEADAHWNFRLSFETHLGEHLRYLALYLYLRAR
;
A
#
# COMPACT_ATOMS: atom_id res chain seq x y z
N MET A 1 2.61 22.57 -7.98
CA MET A 1 2.90 22.45 -6.55
C MET A 1 1.66 22.70 -5.69
N GLU A 2 1.04 23.85 -5.79
CA GLU A 2 -0.18 24.13 -5.04
C GLU A 2 -1.37 23.18 -5.36
N GLN A 3 -1.39 22.58 -6.56
CA GLN A 3 -2.45 21.67 -6.99
C GLN A 3 -2.29 20.25 -6.44
N ASP A 4 -1.10 19.88 -5.98
CA ASP A 4 -0.81 18.52 -5.49
C ASP A 4 -1.10 18.36 -4.00
N GLU A 5 -1.01 19.44 -3.21
CA GLU A 5 -1.23 19.41 -1.78
C GLU A 5 -2.57 18.81 -1.36
N PRO A 6 -3.71 19.22 -1.95
CA PRO A 6 -5.00 18.63 -1.54
C PRO A 6 -5.08 17.13 -1.83
N PHE A 7 -4.49 16.66 -2.92
CA PHE A 7 -4.49 15.23 -3.26
C PHE A 7 -3.55 14.45 -2.34
N GLU A 8 -2.38 15.00 -2.01
CA GLU A 8 -1.45 14.36 -1.08
C GLU A 8 -2.00 14.30 0.33
N GLU A 9 -2.71 15.34 0.80
CA GLU A 9 -3.40 15.31 2.09
C GLU A 9 -4.47 14.23 2.14
N ARG A 10 -5.27 14.10 1.08
CA ARG A 10 -6.29 13.04 0.98
C ARG A 10 -5.65 11.66 0.94
N LEU A 11 -4.53 11.53 0.23
CA LEU A 11 -3.80 10.28 0.19
C LEU A 11 -3.29 9.91 1.59
N ALA A 12 -2.69 10.85 2.31
CA ALA A 12 -2.22 10.61 3.67
C ALA A 12 -3.37 10.14 4.59
N ALA A 13 -4.53 10.80 4.50
CA ALA A 13 -5.71 10.40 5.26
C ALA A 13 -6.21 9.00 4.88
N ALA A 14 -6.19 8.67 3.60
CA ALA A 14 -6.58 7.34 3.12
C ALA A 14 -5.64 6.24 3.65
N LEU A 15 -4.35 6.52 3.71
CA LEU A 15 -3.37 5.58 4.27
C LEU A 15 -3.61 5.35 5.77
N ASP A 16 -3.94 6.39 6.52
CA ASP A 16 -4.32 6.27 7.93
C ASP A 16 -5.57 5.41 8.08
N ASP A 17 -6.59 5.64 7.23
CA ASP A 17 -7.81 4.86 7.24
C ASP A 17 -7.56 3.38 6.94
N LEU A 18 -6.65 3.07 6.04
CA LEU A 18 -6.27 1.69 5.74
C LEU A 18 -5.59 1.01 6.94
N ALA A 19 -4.74 1.73 7.65
CA ALA A 19 -4.10 1.20 8.86
C ALA A 19 -5.13 0.90 9.95
N ILE A 20 -6.12 1.78 10.11
CA ILE A 20 -7.24 1.56 11.03
C ILE A 20 -8.08 0.36 10.58
N ALA A 21 -8.38 0.26 9.29
CA ALA A 21 -9.13 -0.85 8.73
C ALA A 21 -8.43 -2.19 8.99
N TYR A 22 -7.11 -2.23 8.85
CA TYR A 22 -6.34 -3.43 9.19
C TYR A 22 -6.50 -3.83 10.66
N ARG A 23 -6.41 -2.87 11.58
CA ARG A 23 -6.55 -3.13 13.02
C ARG A 23 -7.93 -3.67 13.40
N SER A 24 -8.96 -3.28 12.67
CA SER A 24 -10.34 -3.67 12.92
C SER A 24 -10.87 -4.74 11.96
N ALA A 25 -10.05 -5.22 11.04
CA ALA A 25 -10.46 -6.25 10.09
C ALA A 25 -10.81 -7.55 10.81
N PRO A 26 -11.91 -8.22 10.41
CA PRO A 26 -12.28 -9.49 10.99
C PRO A 26 -11.16 -10.52 10.85
N SER A 27 -10.89 -11.25 11.92
CA SER A 27 -10.00 -12.39 11.88
C SER A 27 -10.77 -13.65 11.48
N GLY A 28 -10.12 -14.54 10.78
CA GLY A 28 -10.73 -15.79 10.33
C GLY A 28 -9.93 -16.38 9.19
N GLU A 29 -10.27 -17.60 8.85
CA GLU A 29 -9.61 -18.30 7.76
C GLU A 29 -10.40 -18.10 6.46
N PRO A 30 -9.74 -18.22 5.29
CA PRO A 30 -10.43 -18.13 4.01
C PRO A 30 -11.37 -19.33 3.83
N ALA A 31 -12.39 -19.15 2.98
CA ALA A 31 -13.22 -20.24 2.56
C ALA A 31 -12.42 -21.13 1.59
N SER A 32 -12.28 -22.43 1.92
CA SER A 32 -11.39 -23.34 1.21
C SER A 32 -11.69 -23.51 -0.29
N GLU A 33 -12.93 -23.28 -0.70
CA GLU A 33 -13.35 -23.43 -2.11
C GLU A 33 -12.88 -22.28 -2.99
N ASP A 34 -12.66 -21.09 -2.42
CA ASP A 34 -12.36 -19.86 -3.16
C ASP A 34 -10.90 -19.42 -3.00
N GLU A 35 -10.18 -20.00 -2.05
CA GLU A 35 -8.81 -19.61 -1.69
C GLU A 35 -7.84 -19.61 -2.88
N ASP A 36 -8.01 -20.57 -3.79
CA ASP A 36 -7.10 -20.75 -4.93
C ASP A 36 -7.42 -19.86 -6.13
N ARG A 37 -8.47 -19.05 -6.06
CA ARG A 37 -8.81 -18.12 -7.14
C ARG A 37 -8.03 -16.84 -7.01
N ASP A 38 -7.30 -16.49 -8.05
CA ASP A 38 -6.48 -15.28 -8.10
C ASP A 38 -7.14 -14.18 -8.93
N PRO A 39 -6.97 -12.91 -8.52
CA PRO A 39 -7.41 -11.78 -9.34
C PRO A 39 -6.63 -11.69 -10.65
N PRO A 40 -7.23 -11.07 -11.67
CA PRO A 40 -6.48 -10.73 -12.88
C PRO A 40 -5.27 -9.87 -12.53
N GLU A 41 -4.15 -10.14 -13.16
CA GLU A 41 -2.93 -9.40 -12.92
C GLU A 41 -3.04 -7.97 -13.47
N ALA A 42 -2.92 -6.98 -12.57
CA ALA A 42 -2.91 -5.58 -12.97
C ALA A 42 -1.53 -5.20 -13.51
N SER A 43 -1.50 -4.49 -14.65
CA SER A 43 -0.24 -4.02 -15.22
C SER A 43 0.40 -2.96 -14.32
N TYR A 44 1.58 -3.26 -13.80
CA TYR A 44 2.36 -2.33 -12.98
C TYR A 44 2.65 -1.04 -13.76
N ASP A 45 3.10 -1.15 -15.02
CA ASP A 45 3.48 0.01 -15.82
C ASP A 45 2.29 0.93 -16.11
N VAL A 46 1.12 0.37 -16.38
CA VAL A 46 -0.11 1.15 -16.60
C VAL A 46 -0.50 1.88 -15.31
N LEU A 47 -0.50 1.18 -14.18
CA LEU A 47 -0.83 1.80 -12.88
C LEU A 47 0.18 2.88 -12.51
N ARG A 48 1.47 2.60 -12.67
CA ARG A 48 2.51 3.59 -12.37
C ARG A 48 2.34 4.86 -13.19
N THR A 49 2.02 4.73 -14.48
CA THR A 49 1.79 5.88 -15.35
C THR A 49 0.56 6.68 -14.89
N GLN A 50 -0.54 6.02 -14.62
CA GLN A 50 -1.78 6.67 -14.19
C GLN A 50 -1.63 7.37 -12.84
N ILE A 51 -1.04 6.68 -11.87
CA ILE A 51 -0.84 7.19 -10.51
C ILE A 51 0.18 8.33 -10.53
N GLY A 52 1.25 8.20 -11.32
CA GLY A 52 2.28 9.22 -11.44
C GLY A 52 1.76 10.54 -12.00
N ARG A 53 0.78 10.49 -12.91
CA ARG A 53 0.12 11.68 -13.44
C ARG A 53 -0.70 12.39 -12.38
N ARG A 54 -1.34 11.64 -11.50
CA ARG A 54 -2.18 12.18 -10.43
C ARG A 54 -1.36 12.70 -9.25
N PHE A 55 -0.22 12.09 -8.98
CA PHE A 55 0.66 12.44 -7.87
C PHE A 55 2.09 12.70 -8.35
N PRO A 56 2.32 13.79 -9.10
CA PRO A 56 3.66 14.03 -9.68
C PRO A 56 4.73 14.34 -8.65
N GLY A 57 4.36 14.63 -7.40
CA GLY A 57 5.28 14.89 -6.31
C GLY A 57 5.85 13.67 -5.61
N LEU A 58 5.41 12.46 -5.96
CA LEU A 58 5.90 11.23 -5.34
C LEU A 58 7.26 10.84 -5.95
N ASN A 59 8.33 11.07 -5.18
CA ASN A 59 9.71 10.91 -5.62
C ASN A 59 10.47 9.92 -4.74
N LEU A 60 11.77 9.80 -5.02
CA LEU A 60 12.67 8.94 -4.27
C LEU A 60 12.96 9.52 -2.89
N TYR A 61 13.25 8.65 -1.93
CA TYR A 61 13.60 9.03 -0.57
C TYR A 61 14.65 8.09 0.00
N SER A 62 15.37 8.56 1.03
CA SER A 62 16.32 7.73 1.78
C SER A 62 15.59 6.78 2.71
N VAL A 63 16.07 5.55 2.82
CA VAL A 63 15.51 4.56 3.73
C VAL A 63 16.62 3.79 4.43
N ALA A 64 16.43 3.49 5.70
CA ALA A 64 17.30 2.56 6.42
C ALA A 64 16.98 1.13 5.99
N LEU A 65 17.99 0.39 5.52
CA LEU A 65 17.80 -1.00 5.10
C LEU A 65 17.53 -1.93 6.27
N ASP A 66 18.12 -1.63 7.43
CA ASP A 66 17.90 -2.37 8.67
C ASP A 66 17.66 -1.38 9.82
N PRO A 67 16.44 -0.82 9.91
CA PRO A 67 16.16 0.23 10.88
C PRO A 67 16.22 -0.22 12.34
N LEU A 68 16.14 -1.53 12.60
CA LEU A 68 16.23 -2.07 13.96
C LEU A 68 17.67 -2.27 14.41
N ASN A 69 18.62 -2.12 13.49
CA ASN A 69 20.04 -2.33 13.78
C ASN A 69 20.84 -1.07 13.36
N PRO A 70 21.09 -0.15 14.30
CA PRO A 70 21.74 1.13 13.96
C PRO A 70 23.25 1.02 13.70
N ALA A 71 23.85 -0.14 13.89
CA ALA A 71 25.29 -0.32 13.69
C ALA A 71 25.58 -1.65 12.96
N PRO A 72 26.10 -1.63 11.71
CA PRO A 72 26.40 -0.45 10.90
C PRO A 72 25.14 0.22 10.33
N VAL A 73 25.20 1.50 10.07
CA VAL A 73 24.13 2.21 9.39
C VAL A 73 24.16 1.85 7.91
N LEU A 74 23.10 1.21 7.44
CA LEU A 74 22.93 0.84 6.02
C LEU A 74 21.74 1.61 5.45
N THR A 75 21.96 2.29 4.34
CA THR A 75 20.95 3.09 3.67
C THR A 75 20.69 2.62 2.25
N GLY A 76 19.47 2.83 1.79
CA GLY A 76 19.04 2.57 0.44
C GLY A 76 18.13 3.68 -0.06
N VAL A 77 17.51 3.46 -1.20
CA VAL A 77 16.60 4.41 -1.83
C VAL A 77 15.22 3.77 -1.95
N GLY A 78 14.22 4.44 -1.38
CA GLY A 78 12.81 4.09 -1.58
C GLY A 78 12.22 4.93 -2.70
N ASP A 79 11.09 4.47 -3.21
CA ASP A 79 10.35 5.14 -4.28
C ASP A 79 8.89 5.30 -3.85
N ALA A 80 8.50 6.53 -3.53
CA ALA A 80 7.15 6.81 -3.04
C ALA A 80 6.06 6.45 -4.07
N LEU A 81 6.36 6.61 -5.35
CA LEU A 81 5.41 6.20 -6.39
C LEU A 81 5.26 4.67 -6.45
N ASP A 82 6.34 3.94 -6.35
CA ASP A 82 6.32 2.47 -6.27
C ASP A 82 5.52 2.00 -5.05
N ASP A 83 5.74 2.64 -3.91
CA ASP A 83 4.98 2.34 -2.68
C ASP A 83 3.47 2.44 -2.93
N LEU A 84 3.02 3.53 -3.58
CA LEU A 84 1.61 3.72 -3.85
C LEU A 84 1.09 2.72 -4.89
N VAL A 85 1.85 2.43 -5.94
CA VAL A 85 1.46 1.43 -6.93
C VAL A 85 1.26 0.07 -6.28
N ASP A 86 2.15 -0.34 -5.40
CA ASP A 86 2.05 -1.61 -4.71
C ASP A 86 0.85 -1.66 -3.76
N VAL A 87 0.59 -0.58 -3.03
CA VAL A 87 -0.62 -0.48 -2.18
C VAL A 87 -1.89 -0.62 -3.03
N VAL A 88 -1.97 0.09 -4.15
CA VAL A 88 -3.15 0.04 -5.04
C VAL A 88 -3.34 -1.36 -5.61
N ARG A 89 -2.27 -2.01 -6.07
CA ARG A 89 -2.36 -3.37 -6.62
C ARG A 89 -2.88 -4.37 -5.58
N ASP A 90 -2.33 -4.33 -4.38
CA ASP A 90 -2.78 -5.22 -3.30
C ASP A 90 -4.25 -4.98 -2.97
N LEU A 91 -4.68 -3.72 -2.90
CA LEU A 91 -6.09 -3.39 -2.63
C LEU A 91 -7.02 -3.80 -3.77
N GLN A 92 -6.59 -3.67 -5.01
CA GLN A 92 -7.37 -4.17 -6.15
C GLN A 92 -7.60 -5.67 -6.04
N GLY A 93 -6.60 -6.42 -5.60
CA GLY A 93 -6.73 -7.86 -5.35
C GLY A 93 -7.74 -8.17 -4.24
N VAL A 94 -7.73 -7.40 -3.17
CA VAL A 94 -8.69 -7.54 -2.07
C VAL A 94 -10.12 -7.26 -2.55
N LEU A 95 -10.31 -6.15 -3.26
CA LEU A 95 -11.63 -5.78 -3.81
C LEU A 95 -12.15 -6.80 -4.80
N TRP A 96 -11.28 -7.35 -5.64
CA TRP A 96 -11.66 -8.42 -6.56
C TRP A 96 -12.19 -9.66 -5.80
N ARG A 97 -11.55 -10.00 -4.68
CA ARG A 97 -11.99 -11.13 -3.86
C ARG A 97 -13.36 -10.90 -3.23
N PHE A 98 -13.64 -9.69 -2.75
CA PHE A 98 -14.97 -9.33 -2.27
C PHE A 98 -16.04 -9.56 -3.34
N ALA A 99 -15.74 -9.24 -4.59
CA ALA A 99 -16.70 -9.34 -5.70
C ALA A 99 -16.81 -10.74 -6.30
N ASN A 100 -15.76 -11.56 -6.22
CA ASN A 100 -15.64 -12.80 -6.99
C ASN A 100 -15.45 -14.07 -6.15
N THR A 101 -15.06 -13.93 -4.89
CA THR A 101 -14.90 -15.09 -3.99
C THR A 101 -15.82 -14.90 -2.76
N SER A 102 -15.27 -14.61 -1.60
CA SER A 102 -16.06 -14.41 -0.38
C SER A 102 -15.50 -13.26 0.46
N GLU A 103 -16.32 -12.75 1.37
CA GLU A 103 -15.86 -11.76 2.36
C GLU A 103 -14.73 -12.32 3.22
N ALA A 104 -14.84 -13.59 3.62
CA ALA A 104 -13.81 -14.25 4.43
C ALA A 104 -12.46 -14.27 3.70
N ASP A 105 -12.46 -14.63 2.41
CA ASP A 105 -11.24 -14.62 1.59
C ASP A 105 -10.66 -13.23 1.43
N ALA A 106 -11.51 -12.23 1.19
CA ALA A 106 -11.08 -10.84 1.03
C ALA A 106 -10.46 -10.31 2.32
N HIS A 107 -11.09 -10.51 3.47
CA HIS A 107 -10.53 -10.07 4.77
C HIS A 107 -9.22 -10.78 5.09
N TRP A 108 -9.16 -12.09 4.87
CA TRP A 108 -7.94 -12.84 5.09
C TRP A 108 -6.80 -12.34 4.20
N ASN A 109 -7.09 -12.13 2.91
CA ASN A 109 -6.11 -11.63 1.95
C ASN A 109 -5.65 -10.21 2.29
N PHE A 110 -6.57 -9.34 2.72
CA PHE A 110 -6.21 -7.99 3.17
C PHE A 110 -5.24 -8.04 4.34
N ARG A 111 -5.54 -8.84 5.36
CA ARG A 111 -4.68 -8.99 6.53
C ARG A 111 -3.32 -9.55 6.16
N LEU A 112 -3.28 -10.60 5.36
CA LEU A 112 -2.02 -11.21 4.91
C LEU A 112 -1.20 -10.21 4.08
N SER A 113 -1.81 -9.53 3.12
CA SER A 113 -1.14 -8.53 2.29
C SER A 113 -0.61 -7.38 3.13
N PHE A 114 -1.38 -6.91 4.11
CA PHE A 114 -0.95 -5.83 4.98
C PHE A 114 0.28 -6.26 5.81
N GLU A 115 0.25 -7.45 6.40
CA GLU A 115 1.31 -7.95 7.26
C GLU A 115 2.61 -8.26 6.51
N THR A 116 2.51 -8.67 5.24
CA THR A 116 3.66 -9.15 4.47
C THR A 116 4.18 -8.19 3.42
N HIS A 117 3.39 -7.20 3.00
CA HIS A 117 3.76 -6.35 1.87
C HIS A 117 3.18 -4.93 1.97
N LEU A 118 1.85 -4.81 1.86
CA LEU A 118 1.15 -3.53 1.78
C LEU A 118 1.47 -2.62 2.97
N GLY A 119 1.50 -3.18 4.18
CA GLY A 119 1.72 -2.39 5.39
C GLY A 119 3.08 -1.70 5.43
N GLU A 120 4.11 -2.33 4.91
CA GLU A 120 5.44 -1.72 4.83
C GLU A 120 5.45 -0.55 3.85
N HIS A 121 4.95 -0.74 2.63
CA HIS A 121 4.84 0.32 1.62
C HIS A 121 3.97 1.48 2.13
N LEU A 122 2.86 1.17 2.76
CA LEU A 122 1.95 2.16 3.33
C LEU A 122 2.66 3.03 4.37
N ARG A 123 3.43 2.43 5.27
CA ARG A 123 4.10 3.15 6.35
C ARG A 123 5.22 4.03 5.82
N TYR A 124 6.01 3.56 4.87
CA TYR A 124 7.04 4.38 4.23
C TYR A 124 6.42 5.56 3.48
N LEU A 125 5.36 5.31 2.71
CA LEU A 125 4.65 6.35 1.99
C LEU A 125 4.03 7.37 2.96
N ALA A 126 3.42 6.90 4.03
CA ALA A 126 2.83 7.78 5.05
C ALA A 126 3.90 8.68 5.68
N LEU A 127 5.06 8.14 6.01
CA LEU A 127 6.17 8.93 6.54
C LEU A 127 6.68 9.94 5.51
N TYR A 128 6.84 9.53 4.26
CA TYR A 128 7.25 10.42 3.18
C TYR A 128 6.30 11.62 3.05
N LEU A 129 4.99 11.38 3.01
CA LEU A 129 3.98 12.44 2.92
C LEU A 129 4.00 13.35 4.15
N TYR A 130 4.16 12.79 5.34
CA TYR A 130 4.28 13.55 6.57
C TYR A 130 5.47 14.50 6.55
N LEU A 131 6.63 14.01 6.14
CA LEU A 131 7.85 14.82 6.09
C LEU A 131 7.78 15.88 4.99
N ARG A 132 7.16 15.57 3.87
CA ARG A 132 6.97 16.47 2.76
C ARG A 132 6.03 17.64 3.13
N ALA A 133 5.05 17.40 3.97
CA ALA A 133 4.06 18.41 4.39
C ALA A 133 4.60 19.37 5.47
N ARG A 134 5.75 19.08 6.06
CA ARG A 134 6.34 19.90 7.14
C ARG A 134 6.93 21.19 6.64
#